data_891b9824c049dbc0f4f190b0e24221fb
#
_entry.id   891b9824c049dbc0f4f190b0e24221fb
#
_cell.length_a   1.000
_cell.length_b   1.000
_cell.length_c   1.000
_cell.angle_alpha   90.00
_cell.angle_beta   90.00
_cell.angle_gamma   90.00
#
_symmetry.space_group_name_H-M   'P 1'
#
loop_
_entity.id
_entity.type
_entity.pdbx_description
1 polymer ?
#
loop_
_entity_poly.entity_id
_entity_poly.type
_entity_poly.pdbx_seq_one_letter_code
_entity_poly.pdbx_strand_id
1 'polypeptide(L)'
;MYDRAYGVKQSDFTAQTSIISGSFLGFFANGYNYKISYDNFLGGLGVTGSIAQDGASTGTPVLDIQGTVNLIRNIEDGSGIVTNVSPENGITIAHNFTVNTAGQPLMQDIAAASPMFVSLVGGTGISCTTVGDTIEIASTDAASYASVSMAGNATATTIASTATPVKAAGTFVVGDVSTGWTAATNGRITYTGQTGRHIINALATLDVVSGTNHKISLFIAKNGTVISTKMTDTISSGGPRAIATFVNLILNQNDYLEIFVRNESTTDGVIAVNAVLSAL
;
A
#
# COMPACT_ATOMS: atom_id res chain seq x y z
N MET A 1 28.67 -61.25 30.29
CA MET A 1 29.95 -61.34 29.61
C MET A 1 31.06 -61.16 30.65
N TYR A 2 32.11 -61.97 30.61
CA TYR A 2 33.19 -61.78 31.57
C TYR A 2 34.36 -61.05 30.92
N ASP A 3 34.96 -60.10 31.64
CA ASP A 3 36.25 -59.58 31.24
C ASP A 3 37.30 -60.69 31.46
N ARG A 4 37.76 -61.29 30.40
CA ARG A 4 38.73 -62.40 30.44
C ARG A 4 40.06 -62.02 31.05
N ALA A 5 40.40 -60.75 31.14
CA ALA A 5 41.68 -60.30 31.70
C ALA A 5 41.61 -60.15 33.23
N TYR A 6 40.44 -59.95 33.84
CA TYR A 6 40.30 -59.67 35.27
C TYR A 6 39.26 -60.52 35.97
N GLY A 7 38.54 -61.41 35.26
CA GLY A 7 37.56 -62.30 35.85
C GLY A 7 36.28 -61.67 36.35
N VAL A 8 36.02 -60.39 36.00
CA VAL A 8 34.87 -59.59 36.45
C VAL A 8 33.82 -59.55 35.37
N LYS A 9 32.58 -59.81 35.71
CA LYS A 9 31.45 -59.66 34.78
C LYS A 9 31.20 -58.18 34.50
N GLN A 10 30.90 -57.93 33.26
CA GLN A 10 30.53 -56.56 32.84
C GLN A 10 29.31 -55.98 33.61
N SER A 11 28.43 -56.89 34.08
CA SER A 11 27.28 -56.52 34.93
C SER A 11 27.65 -56.05 36.37
N ASP A 12 28.92 -56.34 36.78
CA ASP A 12 29.37 -55.99 38.13
C ASP A 12 29.99 -54.59 38.23
N PHE A 13 30.06 -53.91 37.06
CA PHE A 13 30.48 -52.48 37.09
C PHE A 13 29.31 -51.61 37.54
N THR A 14 29.51 -50.98 38.66
CA THR A 14 28.56 -49.99 39.20
C THR A 14 28.54 -48.79 38.26
N ALA A 15 27.35 -48.33 37.90
CA ALA A 15 27.21 -47.09 37.10
C ALA A 15 27.87 -45.93 37.86
N GLN A 16 28.94 -45.39 37.31
CA GLN A 16 29.62 -44.24 37.87
C GLN A 16 28.94 -42.99 37.37
N THR A 17 28.42 -42.19 38.27
CA THR A 17 27.67 -40.95 37.94
C THR A 17 28.57 -39.75 37.64
N SER A 18 29.89 -39.86 37.92
CA SER A 18 30.89 -38.83 37.62
C SER A 18 32.19 -39.50 37.17
N ILE A 19 32.75 -38.99 36.06
CA ILE A 19 34.07 -39.35 35.59
C ILE A 19 35.02 -38.22 35.95
N ILE A 20 36.06 -38.53 36.71
CA ILE A 20 37.09 -37.59 37.15
C ILE A 20 38.35 -37.75 36.30
N SER A 21 39.17 -36.70 36.21
CA SER A 21 40.49 -36.79 35.54
C SER A 21 41.31 -37.94 36.11
N GLY A 22 41.97 -38.66 35.21
CA GLY A 22 42.72 -39.87 35.57
C GLY A 22 41.90 -41.16 35.52
N SER A 23 40.59 -41.13 35.28
CA SER A 23 39.76 -42.31 35.04
C SER A 23 40.10 -42.96 33.71
N PHE A 24 39.82 -44.28 33.58
CA PHE A 24 40.03 -45.06 32.35
C PHE A 24 38.70 -45.59 31.85
N LEU A 25 38.52 -45.52 30.54
CA LEU A 25 37.42 -46.18 29.84
C LEU A 25 37.94 -47.48 29.25
N GLY A 26 37.25 -48.62 29.49
CA GLY A 26 37.58 -49.91 28.93
C GLY A 26 36.79 -50.21 27.66
N PHE A 27 37.49 -50.63 26.64
CA PHE A 27 36.89 -51.07 25.36
C PHE A 27 37.31 -52.51 25.02
N PHE A 28 36.42 -53.23 24.39
CA PHE A 28 36.73 -54.54 23.83
C PHE A 28 36.59 -54.45 22.30
N ALA A 29 37.68 -54.64 21.61
CA ALA A 29 37.74 -54.66 20.14
C ALA A 29 38.71 -55.72 19.65
N ASN A 30 38.38 -56.39 18.54
CA ASN A 30 39.24 -57.43 17.89
C ASN A 30 39.73 -58.49 18.85
N GLY A 31 38.96 -58.89 19.86
CA GLY A 31 39.33 -59.89 20.81
C GLY A 31 40.26 -59.46 21.97
N TYR A 32 40.54 -58.17 22.04
CA TYR A 32 41.42 -57.59 23.06
C TYR A 32 40.71 -56.55 23.88
N ASN A 33 41.14 -56.42 25.15
CA ASN A 33 40.70 -55.35 26.04
C ASN A 33 41.64 -54.15 25.93
N TYR A 34 41.06 -52.99 25.69
CA TYR A 34 41.81 -51.76 25.62
C TYR A 34 41.37 -50.84 26.76
N LYS A 35 42.28 -50.06 27.25
CA LYS A 35 42.03 -48.97 28.18
C LYS A 35 42.46 -47.65 27.56
N ILE A 36 41.61 -46.68 27.61
CA ILE A 36 41.96 -45.33 27.23
C ILE A 36 41.75 -44.44 28.43
N SER A 37 42.67 -43.57 28.73
CA SER A 37 42.40 -42.54 29.77
C SER A 37 41.28 -41.63 29.31
N TYR A 38 40.52 -41.14 30.29
CA TYR A 38 39.44 -40.19 30.02
C TYR A 38 39.93 -38.97 29.21
N ASP A 39 41.12 -38.47 29.56
CA ASP A 39 41.71 -37.30 28.89
C ASP A 39 42.08 -37.63 27.42
N ASN A 40 42.61 -38.82 27.17
CA ASN A 40 42.92 -39.27 25.81
C ASN A 40 41.65 -39.56 24.97
N PHE A 41 40.60 -40.06 25.62
CA PHE A 41 39.30 -40.26 24.98
C PHE A 41 38.69 -38.92 24.56
N LEU A 42 38.68 -37.94 25.42
CA LEU A 42 38.23 -36.58 25.12
C LEU A 42 39.10 -35.94 24.02
N GLY A 43 40.42 -36.17 24.09
CA GLY A 43 41.35 -35.72 23.03
C GLY A 43 41.04 -36.31 21.66
N GLY A 44 40.72 -37.61 21.61
CA GLY A 44 40.35 -38.30 20.40
C GLY A 44 38.99 -37.85 19.81
N LEU A 45 38.10 -37.34 20.67
CA LEU A 45 36.84 -36.76 20.21
C LEU A 45 37.00 -35.28 19.81
N GLY A 46 38.21 -34.73 19.86
CA GLY A 46 38.40 -33.31 19.64
C GLY A 46 37.87 -32.41 20.77
N VAL A 47 37.50 -33.04 21.93
CA VAL A 47 36.97 -32.37 23.11
C VAL A 47 38.11 -32.06 24.11
N THR A 48 39.32 -31.84 23.61
CA THR A 48 40.44 -31.42 24.42
C THR A 48 40.61 -29.94 24.38
N GLY A 49 40.04 -29.30 25.26
CA GLY A 49 40.29 -27.90 25.36
C GLY A 49 39.25 -27.21 26.23
N SER A 50 39.59 -26.15 26.84
CA SER A 50 38.64 -25.23 27.47
C SER A 50 37.80 -24.56 26.38
N ILE A 51 36.54 -24.34 26.61
CA ILE A 51 35.78 -23.38 25.83
C ILE A 51 36.26 -22.00 26.29
N ALA A 52 37.17 -21.38 25.52
CA ALA A 52 37.66 -20.05 25.85
C ALA A 52 36.95 -19.06 24.95
N GLN A 53 36.59 -17.97 25.54
CA GLN A 53 36.20 -16.79 24.79
C GLN A 53 37.41 -16.33 23.98
N ASP A 54 37.25 -16.10 22.68
CA ASP A 54 38.25 -15.40 21.89
C ASP A 54 38.39 -13.98 22.49
N GLY A 55 39.53 -13.72 23.12
CA GLY A 55 39.77 -12.46 23.86
C GLY A 55 39.85 -11.21 22.96
N ALA A 56 39.71 -11.37 21.64
CA ALA A 56 39.73 -10.29 20.68
C ALA A 56 38.33 -9.83 20.21
N SER A 57 37.27 -10.58 20.57
CA SER A 57 35.92 -10.31 20.09
C SER A 57 35.14 -9.46 21.09
N THR A 58 34.40 -8.49 20.58
CA THR A 58 33.56 -7.58 21.38
C THR A 58 32.15 -8.12 21.62
N GLY A 59 31.86 -9.32 21.09
CA GLY A 59 30.54 -9.93 21.18
C GLY A 59 30.29 -10.69 22.49
N THR A 60 29.04 -11.07 22.72
CA THR A 60 28.64 -11.86 23.87
C THR A 60 28.99 -13.34 23.68
N PRO A 61 29.73 -14.00 24.58
CA PRO A 61 30.11 -15.39 24.43
C PRO A 61 28.87 -16.31 24.52
N VAL A 62 28.79 -17.30 23.63
CA VAL A 62 27.70 -18.29 23.61
C VAL A 62 27.86 -19.31 24.72
N LEU A 63 29.10 -19.58 25.12
CA LEU A 63 29.41 -20.42 26.30
C LEU A 63 30.63 -19.86 27.01
N ASP A 64 30.51 -19.69 28.32
CA ASP A 64 31.63 -19.48 29.23
C ASP A 64 31.72 -20.71 30.15
N ILE A 65 32.62 -21.64 29.82
CA ILE A 65 32.91 -22.79 30.69
C ILE A 65 34.32 -22.64 31.21
N GLN A 66 34.45 -22.44 32.50
CA GLN A 66 35.75 -22.45 33.17
C GLN A 66 36.25 -23.88 33.29
N GLY A 67 37.17 -24.27 32.42
CA GLY A 67 37.77 -25.59 32.37
C GLY A 67 38.05 -26.05 30.96
N THR A 68 38.76 -27.09 30.68
CA THR A 68 39.32 -27.55 29.40
C THR A 68 38.32 -27.55 28.20
N VAL A 69 38.69 -26.98 27.08
CA VAL A 69 37.86 -26.20 26.16
C VAL A 69 37.51 -26.79 24.83
N ASN A 70 36.30 -26.60 24.41
CA ASN A 70 35.93 -26.47 22.99
C ASN A 70 35.63 -25.03 22.64
N LEU A 71 36.21 -24.52 21.58
CA LEU A 71 35.96 -23.16 21.11
C LEU A 71 34.54 -23.05 20.53
N ILE A 72 33.67 -22.33 21.19
CA ILE A 72 32.43 -21.85 20.59
C ILE A 72 32.66 -20.40 20.21
N ARG A 73 32.36 -20.07 18.98
CA ARG A 73 32.51 -18.70 18.47
C ARG A 73 31.54 -17.78 19.20
N ASN A 74 32.01 -16.58 19.51
CA ASN A 74 31.13 -15.54 20.02
C ASN A 74 30.05 -15.18 18.99
N ILE A 75 28.89 -14.83 19.49
CA ILE A 75 27.92 -14.08 18.71
C ILE A 75 28.33 -12.61 18.81
N GLU A 76 28.82 -12.06 17.73
CA GLU A 76 29.23 -10.66 17.68
C GLU A 76 28.03 -9.77 17.38
N ASP A 77 28.02 -8.60 17.99
CA ASP A 77 27.09 -7.55 17.63
C ASP A 77 27.38 -7.08 16.21
N GLY A 78 26.41 -7.17 15.35
CA GLY A 78 26.49 -6.68 13.98
C GLY A 78 25.53 -5.52 13.77
N SER A 79 25.52 -4.95 12.56
CA SER A 79 24.54 -3.93 12.21
C SER A 79 23.13 -4.50 12.35
N GLY A 80 22.36 -3.95 13.28
CA GLY A 80 20.99 -4.34 13.53
C GLY A 80 20.77 -5.53 14.49
N ILE A 81 21.85 -6.09 15.07
CA ILE A 81 21.76 -7.13 16.08
C ILE A 81 22.56 -6.71 17.30
N VAL A 82 21.93 -6.81 18.47
CA VAL A 82 22.55 -6.60 19.77
C VAL A 82 22.38 -7.88 20.58
N THR A 83 23.47 -8.36 21.16
CA THR A 83 23.47 -9.51 22.07
C THR A 83 23.73 -9.04 23.48
N ASN A 84 22.94 -9.53 24.44
CA ASN A 84 23.12 -9.24 25.84
C ASN A 84 23.06 -10.53 26.67
N VAL A 85 23.90 -10.62 27.70
CA VAL A 85 23.78 -11.68 28.71
C VAL A 85 22.74 -11.25 29.73
N SER A 86 21.70 -12.06 29.89
CA SER A 86 20.74 -11.90 30.98
C SER A 86 21.40 -12.20 32.35
N PRO A 87 20.99 -11.53 33.45
CA PRO A 87 21.43 -11.87 34.78
C PRO A 87 21.18 -13.32 35.19
N GLU A 88 20.30 -14.03 34.50
CA GLU A 88 19.96 -15.43 34.68
C GLU A 88 20.73 -16.39 33.74
N ASN A 89 21.89 -15.95 33.22
CA ASN A 89 22.74 -16.71 32.28
C ASN A 89 22.09 -17.03 30.92
N GLY A 90 21.07 -16.30 30.56
CA GLY A 90 20.49 -16.38 29.20
C GLY A 90 21.18 -15.41 28.24
N ILE A 91 21.29 -15.79 26.98
CA ILE A 91 21.70 -14.86 25.91
C ILE A 91 20.45 -14.32 25.25
N THR A 92 20.26 -13.02 25.33
CA THR A 92 19.21 -12.34 24.59
C THR A 92 19.79 -11.79 23.30
N ILE A 93 19.21 -12.20 22.18
CA ILE A 93 19.52 -11.65 20.85
C ILE A 93 18.38 -10.69 20.51
N ALA A 94 18.67 -9.40 20.49
CA ALA A 94 17.72 -8.38 20.10
C ALA A 94 18.18 -7.73 18.80
N HIS A 95 17.23 -7.33 17.97
CA HIS A 95 17.53 -6.49 16.82
C HIS A 95 17.48 -5.01 17.22
N ASN A 96 18.48 -4.27 16.80
CA ASN A 96 18.55 -2.83 16.97
C ASN A 96 18.42 -2.17 15.61
N PHE A 97 17.22 -2.21 15.06
CA PHE A 97 16.94 -1.58 13.77
C PHE A 97 16.50 -0.14 13.98
N THR A 98 17.26 0.78 13.42
CA THR A 98 16.85 2.18 13.36
C THR A 98 15.83 2.34 12.24
N VAL A 99 14.59 2.63 12.59
CA VAL A 99 13.54 2.93 11.62
C VAL A 99 13.77 4.34 11.08
N ASN A 100 13.83 4.49 9.77
CA ASN A 100 13.79 5.81 9.16
C ASN A 100 12.41 6.43 9.42
N THR A 101 12.37 7.62 10.02
CA THR A 101 11.13 8.29 10.46
C THR A 101 10.21 8.77 9.33
N ALA A 102 10.64 8.65 8.07
CA ALA A 102 9.90 9.10 6.89
C ALA A 102 9.19 7.93 6.18
N GLY A 103 8.28 7.23 6.86
CA GLY A 103 7.47 6.17 6.27
C GLY A 103 7.38 4.90 7.13
N GLN A 104 6.64 3.89 6.65
CA GLN A 104 6.49 2.62 7.36
C GLN A 104 7.62 1.65 6.99
N PRO A 105 8.36 1.09 7.97
CA PRO A 105 9.48 0.20 7.67
C PRO A 105 9.00 -1.15 7.14
N LEU A 106 9.61 -1.59 6.07
CA LEU A 106 9.51 -2.95 5.55
C LEU A 106 10.89 -3.59 5.57
N MET A 107 10.94 -4.87 5.91
CA MET A 107 12.17 -5.63 5.87
C MET A 107 12.55 -5.89 4.41
N GLN A 108 13.72 -5.41 4.00
CA GLN A 108 14.31 -5.77 2.72
C GLN A 108 15.40 -6.81 2.98
N ASP A 109 15.21 -8.00 2.42
CA ASP A 109 16.28 -9.00 2.36
C ASP A 109 17.33 -8.52 1.35
N ILE A 110 18.49 -8.16 1.87
CA ILE A 110 19.65 -7.87 1.03
C ILE A 110 20.68 -8.95 1.32
N ALA A 111 21.06 -9.67 0.29
CA ALA A 111 22.08 -10.70 0.31
C ALA A 111 23.50 -10.18 0.70
N ALA A 112 23.62 -8.98 1.23
CA ALA A 112 24.85 -8.35 1.71
C ALA A 112 24.70 -8.00 3.18
N ALA A 113 25.58 -8.49 3.98
CA ALA A 113 26.01 -8.25 5.36
C ALA A 113 25.22 -7.33 6.33
N SER A 114 24.14 -6.71 5.93
CA SER A 114 23.28 -5.88 6.81
C SER A 114 21.86 -5.91 6.31
N PRO A 115 20.89 -6.41 7.08
CA PRO A 115 19.49 -6.27 6.74
C PRO A 115 19.13 -4.78 6.70
N MET A 116 18.74 -4.30 5.54
CA MET A 116 18.19 -2.95 5.41
C MET A 116 16.67 -3.03 5.49
N PHE A 117 16.11 -2.21 6.36
CA PHE A 117 14.68 -1.93 6.31
C PHE A 117 14.46 -0.75 5.37
N VAL A 118 13.64 -0.95 4.37
CA VAL A 118 13.12 0.15 3.56
C VAL A 118 11.84 0.67 4.20
N SER A 119 11.67 1.98 4.14
CA SER A 119 10.42 2.59 4.56
C SER A 119 9.39 2.50 3.43
N LEU A 120 8.17 2.11 3.76
CA LEU A 120 7.03 2.28 2.89
C LEU A 120 6.57 3.74 3.01
N VAL A 121 6.78 4.51 1.95
CA VAL A 121 6.36 5.91 1.89
C VAL A 121 5.14 6.00 0.99
N GLY A 122 4.06 6.57 1.50
CA GLY A 122 2.89 6.86 0.68
C GLY A 122 3.26 7.88 -0.40
N GLY A 123 2.97 7.55 -1.66
CA GLY A 123 3.02 8.51 -2.77
C GLY A 123 1.79 9.41 -2.78
N THR A 124 1.68 10.24 -3.81
CA THR A 124 0.47 11.07 -4.01
C THR A 124 -0.77 10.18 -4.05
N GLY A 125 -1.76 10.48 -3.23
CA GLY A 125 -3.02 9.73 -3.17
C GLY A 125 -2.97 8.43 -2.33
N ILE A 126 -1.86 8.15 -1.65
CA ILE A 126 -1.72 6.96 -0.80
C ILE A 126 -1.16 7.39 0.55
N SER A 127 -1.80 6.96 1.64
CA SER A 127 -1.25 7.01 3.00
C SER A 127 -0.83 5.63 3.46
N CYS A 128 0.26 5.59 4.21
CA CYS A 128 0.72 4.39 4.89
C CYS A 128 0.81 4.70 6.38
N THR A 129 0.05 4.01 7.19
CA THR A 129 0.02 4.19 8.65
C THR A 129 0.23 2.87 9.37
N THR A 130 0.86 2.91 10.54
CA THR A 130 0.94 1.72 11.41
C THR A 130 -0.22 1.75 12.39
N VAL A 131 -0.97 0.64 12.44
CA VAL A 131 -2.05 0.44 13.41
C VAL A 131 -1.77 -0.86 14.15
N GLY A 132 -1.26 -0.74 15.38
CA GLY A 132 -0.75 -1.90 16.12
C GLY A 132 0.42 -2.56 15.37
N ASP A 133 0.29 -3.84 15.08
CA ASP A 133 1.30 -4.65 14.37
C ASP A 133 1.06 -4.71 12.84
N THR A 134 0.15 -3.90 12.32
CA THR A 134 -0.20 -3.89 10.90
C THR A 134 0.15 -2.57 10.23
N ILE A 135 0.45 -2.63 8.93
CA ILE A 135 0.59 -1.45 8.08
C ILE A 135 -0.70 -1.32 7.29
N GLU A 136 -1.43 -0.25 7.53
CA GLU A 136 -2.61 0.10 6.77
C GLU A 136 -2.20 0.99 5.59
N ILE A 137 -2.56 0.56 4.37
CA ILE A 137 -2.38 1.32 3.14
C ILE A 137 -3.76 1.80 2.70
N ALA A 138 -3.98 3.09 2.74
CA ALA A 138 -5.25 3.69 2.37
C ALA A 138 -5.07 4.69 1.23
N SER A 139 -6.09 4.80 0.38
CA SER A 139 -6.15 5.90 -0.58
C SER A 139 -6.50 7.19 0.17
N THR A 140 -5.73 8.25 -0.07
CA THR A 140 -6.06 9.60 0.39
C THR A 140 -6.83 10.38 -0.67
N ASP A 141 -6.98 9.80 -1.87
CA ASP A 141 -7.83 10.38 -2.89
C ASP A 141 -9.28 10.11 -2.50
N ALA A 142 -9.92 11.11 -1.90
CA ALA A 142 -11.36 11.15 -1.85
C ALA A 142 -11.90 11.11 -3.29
N ALA A 143 -13.00 10.39 -3.51
CA ALA A 143 -13.64 10.38 -4.82
C ALA A 143 -13.78 11.83 -5.32
N SER A 144 -13.14 12.11 -6.46
CA SER A 144 -13.13 13.47 -7.03
C SER A 144 -14.39 13.66 -7.84
N TYR A 145 -15.33 14.42 -7.32
CA TYR A 145 -16.63 14.66 -7.99
C TYR A 145 -17.13 16.08 -7.78
N ALA A 146 -17.95 16.53 -8.71
CA ALA A 146 -18.72 17.76 -8.57
C ALA A 146 -20.02 17.66 -9.36
N SER A 147 -21.05 18.36 -8.90
CA SER A 147 -22.30 18.46 -9.64
C SER A 147 -22.96 19.83 -9.50
N VAL A 148 -23.68 20.20 -10.54
CA VAL A 148 -24.67 21.29 -10.52
C VAL A 148 -25.96 20.79 -11.14
N SER A 149 -27.08 21.24 -10.61
CA SER A 149 -28.42 20.86 -11.11
C SER A 149 -29.33 22.07 -11.24
N MET A 150 -30.31 21.97 -12.11
CA MET A 150 -31.36 22.95 -12.30
C MET A 150 -32.66 22.18 -12.47
N ALA A 151 -33.72 22.66 -11.81
CA ALA A 151 -35.05 22.07 -11.91
C ALA A 151 -36.13 23.14 -12.05
N GLY A 152 -37.13 22.84 -12.88
CA GLY A 152 -38.26 23.72 -13.08
C GLY A 152 -37.91 25.08 -13.71
N ASN A 153 -36.82 25.18 -14.43
CA ASN A 153 -36.39 26.41 -15.08
C ASN A 153 -37.34 26.77 -16.25
N ALA A 154 -37.74 28.03 -16.32
CA ALA A 154 -38.53 28.58 -17.43
C ALA A 154 -37.76 29.61 -18.26
N THR A 155 -36.49 29.85 -17.92
CA THR A 155 -35.64 30.82 -18.65
C THR A 155 -35.19 30.27 -19.97
N ALA A 156 -35.56 30.93 -21.06
CA ALA A 156 -35.14 30.54 -22.41
C ALA A 156 -33.67 30.92 -22.64
N THR A 157 -32.92 29.99 -23.25
CA THR A 157 -31.63 30.27 -23.84
C THR A 157 -31.82 30.85 -25.22
N THR A 158 -31.37 32.09 -25.44
CA THR A 158 -31.46 32.75 -26.75
C THR A 158 -30.56 32.05 -27.78
N ILE A 159 -31.15 31.57 -28.87
CA ILE A 159 -30.44 30.94 -29.96
C ILE A 159 -30.22 31.94 -31.10
N ALA A 160 -29.03 32.47 -31.20
CA ALA A 160 -28.69 33.43 -32.26
C ALA A 160 -28.44 32.78 -33.64
N SER A 161 -28.13 31.50 -33.65
CA SER A 161 -27.76 30.73 -34.86
C SER A 161 -28.08 29.25 -34.69
N THR A 162 -28.66 28.64 -35.72
CA THR A 162 -28.91 27.19 -35.75
C THR A 162 -27.61 26.37 -35.82
N ALA A 163 -26.49 27.01 -36.09
CA ALA A 163 -25.18 26.33 -36.19
C ALA A 163 -24.34 26.39 -34.92
N THR A 164 -24.60 27.40 -34.05
CA THR A 164 -23.74 27.68 -32.91
C THR A 164 -24.39 27.27 -31.59
N PRO A 165 -23.83 26.32 -30.83
CA PRO A 165 -24.29 26.03 -29.49
C PRO A 165 -24.05 27.20 -28.55
N VAL A 166 -24.95 27.40 -27.60
CA VAL A 166 -24.87 28.45 -26.56
C VAL A 166 -25.08 27.85 -25.20
N LYS A 167 -24.47 28.45 -24.18
CA LYS A 167 -24.62 28.04 -22.79
C LYS A 167 -26.08 28.07 -22.37
N ALA A 168 -26.55 27.02 -21.73
CA ALA A 168 -27.89 26.92 -21.20
C ALA A 168 -28.15 28.02 -20.15
N ALA A 169 -29.25 28.77 -20.36
CA ALA A 169 -29.66 29.82 -19.43
C ALA A 169 -30.45 29.24 -18.26
N GLY A 170 -30.31 29.87 -17.11
CA GLY A 170 -31.00 29.52 -15.86
C GLY A 170 -30.09 29.58 -14.66
N THR A 171 -30.67 29.39 -13.47
CA THR A 171 -29.93 29.34 -12.22
C THR A 171 -29.79 27.88 -11.78
N PHE A 172 -28.58 27.48 -11.55
CA PHE A 172 -28.27 26.13 -11.07
C PHE A 172 -28.13 26.12 -9.53
N VAL A 173 -28.42 24.99 -8.96
CA VAL A 173 -28.09 24.67 -7.57
C VAL A 173 -26.78 23.91 -7.57
N VAL A 174 -25.88 24.33 -6.71
CA VAL A 174 -24.63 23.59 -6.48
C VAL A 174 -24.96 22.34 -5.69
N GLY A 175 -24.61 21.20 -6.21
CA GLY A 175 -24.73 19.91 -5.52
C GLY A 175 -23.47 19.60 -4.69
N ASP A 176 -23.20 18.33 -4.51
CA ASP A 176 -22.00 17.90 -3.79
C ASP A 176 -20.75 18.22 -4.60
N VAL A 177 -19.74 18.73 -3.90
CA VAL A 177 -18.45 19.12 -4.46
C VAL A 177 -17.34 18.60 -3.58
N SER A 178 -16.50 17.74 -4.12
CA SER A 178 -15.31 17.24 -3.40
C SER A 178 -14.09 18.12 -3.58
N THR A 179 -13.03 17.82 -2.84
CA THR A 179 -11.71 18.45 -3.03
C THR A 179 -11.26 18.34 -4.49
N GLY A 180 -10.69 19.39 -5.03
CA GLY A 180 -10.25 19.45 -6.43
C GLY A 180 -11.31 20.00 -7.39
N TRP A 181 -12.47 20.45 -6.87
CA TRP A 181 -13.53 21.07 -7.67
C TRP A 181 -14.11 22.31 -7.00
N THR A 182 -14.67 23.18 -7.82
CA THR A 182 -15.59 24.23 -7.40
C THR A 182 -16.78 24.27 -8.35
N ALA A 183 -17.93 24.67 -7.85
CA ALA A 183 -19.13 24.79 -8.65
C ALA A 183 -19.84 26.13 -8.37
N ALA A 184 -20.59 26.63 -9.34
CA ALA A 184 -21.23 27.92 -9.26
C ALA A 184 -22.69 27.86 -9.75
N THR A 185 -23.54 28.76 -9.22
CA THR A 185 -24.96 28.84 -9.56
C THR A 185 -25.24 29.25 -11.00
N ASN A 186 -24.23 29.67 -11.73
CA ASN A 186 -24.32 29.89 -13.17
C ASN A 186 -24.16 28.60 -14.02
N GLY A 187 -24.12 27.40 -13.38
CA GLY A 187 -24.02 26.13 -14.06
C GLY A 187 -22.59 25.73 -14.45
N ARG A 188 -21.59 26.37 -13.87
CA ARG A 188 -20.18 26.07 -14.13
C ARG A 188 -19.63 25.15 -13.04
N ILE A 189 -18.92 24.10 -13.45
CA ILE A 189 -18.07 23.29 -12.60
C ILE A 189 -16.62 23.56 -13.03
N THR A 190 -15.75 23.94 -12.09
CA THR A 190 -14.33 24.24 -12.36
C THR A 190 -13.46 23.22 -11.66
N TYR A 191 -12.53 22.64 -12.38
CA TYR A 191 -11.53 21.72 -11.84
C TYR A 191 -10.37 22.52 -11.25
N THR A 192 -10.04 22.26 -9.98
CA THR A 192 -8.96 22.93 -9.26
C THR A 192 -7.83 21.96 -8.85
N GLY A 193 -8.00 20.66 -9.15
CA GLY A 193 -7.03 19.62 -8.85
C GLY A 193 -5.86 19.58 -9.83
N GLN A 194 -5.03 18.56 -9.68
CA GLN A 194 -3.94 18.28 -10.63
C GLN A 194 -4.50 17.68 -11.92
N THR A 195 -3.77 17.88 -13.04
CA THR A 195 -4.17 17.33 -14.34
C THR A 195 -4.56 15.85 -14.22
N GLY A 196 -5.78 15.53 -14.60
CA GLY A 196 -6.36 14.20 -14.45
C GLY A 196 -7.42 13.88 -15.51
N ARG A 197 -7.74 12.60 -15.62
CA ARG A 197 -8.79 12.10 -16.51
C ARG A 197 -10.10 11.99 -15.73
N HIS A 198 -11.17 12.53 -16.32
CA HIS A 198 -12.49 12.61 -15.69
C HIS A 198 -13.59 12.18 -16.65
N ILE A 199 -14.65 11.61 -16.10
CA ILE A 199 -15.89 11.30 -16.82
C ILE A 199 -16.88 12.42 -16.51
N ILE A 200 -17.35 13.09 -17.55
CA ILE A 200 -18.30 14.18 -17.45
C ILE A 200 -19.63 13.74 -18.06
N ASN A 201 -20.71 13.89 -17.29
CA ASN A 201 -22.05 13.57 -17.73
C ASN A 201 -22.91 14.83 -17.73
N ALA A 202 -23.71 15.00 -18.75
CA ALA A 202 -24.75 16.01 -18.80
C ALA A 202 -26.08 15.36 -19.17
N LEU A 203 -27.11 15.64 -18.38
CA LEU A 203 -28.50 15.28 -18.63
C LEU A 203 -29.32 16.53 -18.61
N ALA A 204 -30.21 16.71 -19.59
CA ALA A 204 -31.16 17.82 -19.57
C ALA A 204 -32.52 17.40 -20.13
N THR A 205 -33.58 17.93 -19.56
CA THR A 205 -34.92 17.93 -20.15
C THR A 205 -35.09 19.27 -20.87
N LEU A 206 -35.12 19.23 -22.18
CA LEU A 206 -35.12 20.39 -23.05
C LEU A 206 -36.52 20.61 -23.65
N ASP A 207 -36.93 21.87 -23.74
CA ASP A 207 -38.12 22.31 -24.43
C ASP A 207 -37.82 23.51 -25.34
N VAL A 208 -38.73 23.92 -26.16
CA VAL A 208 -38.62 25.14 -26.99
C VAL A 208 -39.69 26.13 -26.60
N VAL A 209 -39.37 27.41 -26.79
CA VAL A 209 -40.29 28.51 -26.45
C VAL A 209 -41.57 28.45 -27.25
N SER A 210 -41.49 28.03 -28.50
CA SER A 210 -42.65 27.98 -29.43
C SER A 210 -42.42 27.00 -30.55
N GLY A 211 -43.51 26.57 -31.19
CA GLY A 211 -43.47 25.72 -32.38
C GLY A 211 -43.40 24.21 -32.06
N THR A 212 -43.29 23.45 -33.14
CA THR A 212 -43.20 21.96 -33.06
C THR A 212 -42.16 21.46 -34.06
N ASN A 213 -41.72 20.20 -33.84
CA ASN A 213 -40.73 19.53 -34.70
C ASN A 213 -39.35 20.21 -34.72
N HIS A 214 -38.98 20.83 -33.60
CA HIS A 214 -37.64 21.39 -33.45
C HIS A 214 -36.62 20.29 -33.13
N LYS A 215 -35.54 20.27 -33.85
CA LYS A 215 -34.41 19.45 -33.59
C LYS A 215 -33.49 20.19 -32.62
N ILE A 216 -33.37 19.69 -31.40
CA ILE A 216 -32.57 20.28 -30.33
C ILE A 216 -31.38 19.40 -29.98
N SER A 217 -30.31 20.00 -29.50
CA SER A 217 -29.09 19.30 -29.16
C SER A 217 -28.55 19.75 -27.83
N LEU A 218 -27.97 18.76 -27.10
CA LEU A 218 -27.27 18.93 -25.83
C LEU A 218 -25.76 18.67 -26.03
N PHE A 219 -24.94 19.49 -25.38
CA PHE A 219 -23.49 19.40 -25.44
C PHE A 219 -22.88 19.69 -24.07
N ILE A 220 -21.67 19.16 -23.88
CA ILE A 220 -20.75 19.57 -22.82
C ILE A 220 -19.70 20.49 -23.47
N ALA A 221 -19.46 21.65 -22.84
CA ALA A 221 -18.41 22.57 -23.23
C ALA A 221 -17.32 22.62 -22.16
N LYS A 222 -16.07 22.69 -22.62
CA LYS A 222 -14.88 22.93 -21.81
C LYS A 222 -14.33 24.30 -22.18
N ASN A 223 -14.18 25.19 -21.19
CA ASN A 223 -13.66 26.54 -21.40
C ASN A 223 -14.44 27.31 -22.48
N GLY A 224 -15.76 27.11 -22.51
CA GLY A 224 -16.65 27.74 -23.50
C GLY A 224 -16.66 27.08 -24.89
N THR A 225 -15.84 26.05 -25.13
CA THR A 225 -15.78 25.32 -26.37
C THR A 225 -16.44 23.94 -26.27
N VAL A 226 -17.35 23.62 -27.14
CA VAL A 226 -18.02 22.31 -27.19
C VAL A 226 -17.01 21.19 -27.45
N ILE A 227 -17.05 20.17 -26.60
CA ILE A 227 -16.12 19.03 -26.64
C ILE A 227 -16.79 17.67 -26.67
N SER A 228 -18.09 17.57 -26.33
CA SER A 228 -18.83 16.31 -26.33
C SER A 228 -19.36 15.99 -27.72
N THR A 229 -19.68 14.71 -27.90
CA THR A 229 -20.50 14.29 -29.02
C THR A 229 -21.87 14.93 -28.94
N LYS A 230 -22.37 15.41 -30.06
CA LYS A 230 -23.72 15.97 -30.18
C LYS A 230 -24.76 14.88 -29.91
N MET A 231 -25.61 15.10 -28.91
CA MET A 231 -26.81 14.29 -28.71
C MET A 231 -28.03 15.14 -29.09
N THR A 232 -28.89 14.59 -29.88
CA THR A 232 -29.98 15.32 -30.55
C THR A 232 -31.29 14.57 -30.36
N ASP A 233 -32.38 15.30 -30.12
CA ASP A 233 -33.74 14.79 -30.17
C ASP A 233 -34.65 15.79 -30.88
N THR A 234 -35.85 15.37 -31.22
CA THR A 234 -36.83 16.22 -31.86
C THR A 234 -38.00 16.47 -30.90
N ILE A 235 -38.25 17.74 -30.57
CA ILE A 235 -39.43 18.16 -29.84
C ILE A 235 -40.59 18.26 -30.83
N SER A 236 -41.46 17.26 -30.79
CA SER A 236 -42.77 17.30 -31.39
C SER A 236 -43.79 17.95 -30.43
N SER A 237 -45.05 18.12 -30.84
CA SER A 237 -46.13 18.76 -30.06
C SER A 237 -46.40 18.15 -28.66
N GLY A 238 -45.57 17.26 -28.15
CA GLY A 238 -45.80 16.52 -26.88
C GLY A 238 -45.00 16.98 -25.66
N GLY A 239 -44.31 18.12 -25.70
CA GLY A 239 -43.58 18.66 -24.56
C GLY A 239 -42.09 18.26 -24.46
N PRO A 240 -41.44 18.54 -23.34
CA PRO A 240 -40.00 18.47 -23.16
C PRO A 240 -39.42 17.08 -23.45
N ARG A 241 -38.18 17.02 -23.90
CA ARG A 241 -37.41 15.78 -24.16
C ARG A 241 -36.18 15.68 -23.29
N ALA A 242 -35.96 14.51 -22.72
CA ALA A 242 -34.77 14.21 -21.94
C ALA A 242 -33.64 13.77 -22.89
N ILE A 243 -32.50 14.44 -22.78
CA ILE A 243 -31.31 14.16 -23.58
C ILE A 243 -30.14 14.03 -22.63
N ALA A 244 -29.26 13.02 -22.85
CA ALA A 244 -28.05 12.82 -22.10
C ALA A 244 -26.84 12.76 -23.01
N THR A 245 -25.71 13.27 -22.56
CA THR A 245 -24.42 13.12 -23.22
C THR A 245 -23.31 12.93 -22.19
N PHE A 246 -22.22 12.32 -22.60
CA PHE A 246 -21.06 12.16 -21.75
C PHE A 246 -19.77 12.33 -22.54
N VAL A 247 -18.70 12.60 -21.84
CA VAL A 247 -17.35 12.65 -22.41
C VAL A 247 -16.32 12.24 -21.35
N ASN A 248 -15.28 11.55 -21.82
CA ASN A 248 -14.11 11.23 -20.99
C ASN A 248 -12.95 12.09 -21.52
N LEU A 249 -12.39 12.93 -20.65
CA LEU A 249 -11.38 13.91 -21.07
C LEU A 249 -10.37 14.19 -19.95
N ILE A 250 -9.24 14.76 -20.35
CA ILE A 250 -8.25 15.27 -19.44
C ILE A 250 -8.59 16.73 -19.10
N LEU A 251 -8.67 17.01 -17.80
CA LEU A 251 -8.80 18.36 -17.27
C LEU A 251 -7.46 18.83 -16.68
N ASN A 252 -7.12 20.07 -16.96
CA ASN A 252 -6.05 20.78 -16.29
C ASN A 252 -6.64 21.66 -15.19
N GLN A 253 -5.80 22.08 -14.26
CA GLN A 253 -6.22 23.04 -13.25
C GLN A 253 -6.83 24.30 -13.89
N ASN A 254 -7.97 24.75 -13.36
CA ASN A 254 -8.79 25.85 -13.83
C ASN A 254 -9.58 25.61 -15.14
N ASP A 255 -9.55 24.40 -15.69
CA ASP A 255 -10.51 24.06 -16.72
C ASP A 255 -11.93 24.06 -16.13
N TYR A 256 -12.89 24.60 -16.87
CA TYR A 256 -14.28 24.61 -16.45
C TYR A 256 -15.20 23.95 -17.49
N LEU A 257 -16.32 23.44 -17.00
CA LEU A 257 -17.32 22.69 -17.73
C LEU A 257 -18.68 23.37 -17.61
N GLU A 258 -19.44 23.36 -18.70
CA GLU A 258 -20.75 23.95 -18.80
C GLU A 258 -21.65 23.14 -19.73
N ILE A 259 -22.98 23.24 -19.54
CA ILE A 259 -23.98 22.69 -20.47
C ILE A 259 -24.26 23.70 -21.56
N PHE A 260 -24.16 23.26 -22.80
CA PHE A 260 -24.55 24.03 -23.98
C PHE A 260 -25.72 23.37 -24.69
N VAL A 261 -26.59 24.18 -25.29
CA VAL A 261 -27.76 23.75 -26.06
C VAL A 261 -27.79 24.43 -27.42
N ARG A 262 -28.50 23.83 -28.35
CA ARG A 262 -28.72 24.39 -29.67
C ARG A 262 -30.08 23.95 -30.20
N ASN A 263 -30.81 24.86 -30.86
CA ASN A 263 -31.89 24.50 -31.76
C ASN A 263 -31.36 24.46 -33.22
N GLU A 264 -31.41 23.31 -33.84
CA GLU A 264 -30.88 23.11 -35.18
C GLU A 264 -31.88 23.46 -36.27
N SER A 265 -33.13 23.63 -35.91
CA SER A 265 -34.22 23.89 -36.85
C SER A 265 -34.50 25.37 -37.06
N THR A 266 -34.49 26.14 -35.95
CA THR A 266 -34.84 27.56 -35.95
C THR A 266 -34.01 28.34 -34.92
N THR A 267 -34.18 29.64 -34.85
CA THR A 267 -33.61 30.48 -33.77
C THR A 267 -34.53 30.61 -32.56
N ASP A 268 -35.59 29.82 -32.47
CA ASP A 268 -36.42 29.78 -31.29
C ASP A 268 -35.62 29.33 -30.06
N GLY A 269 -35.85 29.99 -28.95
CA GLY A 269 -35.14 29.76 -27.72
C GLY A 269 -35.34 28.32 -27.18
N VAL A 270 -34.32 27.79 -26.56
CA VAL A 270 -34.35 26.48 -25.88
C VAL A 270 -34.44 26.70 -24.39
N ILE A 271 -35.37 26.01 -23.75
CA ILE A 271 -35.52 25.98 -22.29
C ILE A 271 -34.94 24.68 -21.76
N ALA A 272 -33.92 24.77 -20.98
CA ALA A 272 -33.45 23.60 -20.21
C ALA A 272 -34.29 23.53 -18.91
N VAL A 273 -35.43 22.84 -18.97
CA VAL A 273 -36.39 22.76 -17.86
C VAL A 273 -35.75 22.12 -16.63
N ASN A 274 -35.04 21.02 -16.82
CA ASN A 274 -34.19 20.39 -15.83
C ASN A 274 -32.84 20.13 -16.46
N ALA A 275 -31.79 20.25 -15.68
CA ALA A 275 -30.45 19.92 -16.14
C ALA A 275 -29.57 19.46 -14.98
N VAL A 276 -28.66 18.55 -15.26
CA VAL A 276 -27.60 18.09 -14.35
C VAL A 276 -26.30 18.03 -15.14
N LEU A 277 -25.27 18.62 -14.60
CA LEU A 277 -23.88 18.43 -15.03
C LEU A 277 -23.12 17.81 -13.87
N SER A 278 -22.45 16.70 -14.10
CA SER A 278 -21.62 16.03 -13.10
C SER A 278 -20.28 15.62 -13.67
N ALA A 279 -19.27 15.67 -12.83
CA ALA A 279 -17.91 15.22 -13.08
C ALA A 279 -17.51 14.17 -12.05
N LEU A 280 -16.83 13.11 -12.49
CA LEU A 280 -16.37 11.98 -11.69
C LEU A 280 -14.91 11.68 -11.99
#